data_951f045a01f227b9d2ddca72dd7b3bd3
#
_entry.id   951f045a01f227b9d2ddca72dd7b3bd3
#
_cell.length_a   1.000
_cell.length_b   1.000
_cell.length_c   1.000
_cell.angle_alpha   90.00
_cell.angle_beta   90.00
_cell.angle_gamma   90.00
#
_symmetry.space_group_name_H-M   'P 1'
#
loop_
_entity.id
_entity.type
_entity.pdbx_description
1 polymer ?
#
loop_
_entity_poly.entity_id
_entity_poly.type
_entity_poly.pdbx_seq_one_letter_code
_entity_poly.pdbx_strand_id
1 'polypeptide(L)'
;MDVYLVRHTSVDVPGGVCYGQSDVPLKETFPQEGEGVKAKLNDLLPDKSILDAVYTSPLSRCTRLAEFCGFADAVREPRIMEINFGEWEMQDYNSIQDPRLQEWYEDYLHVRATGGESFEDQFNRVSAFLQEIKASGKSKVLCFCHGGVLICAKIISGAITPQEAFS
;
A
#
# COMPACT_ATOMS: atom_id res chain seq x y z
N MET A 1 -11.35 -16.33 -4.22
CA MET A 1 -10.43 -15.38 -4.89
C MET A 1 -9.15 -15.27 -4.08
N ASP A 2 -8.03 -15.46 -4.74
CA ASP A 2 -6.71 -15.32 -4.11
C ASP A 2 -6.11 -13.98 -4.54
N VAL A 3 -5.78 -13.15 -3.56
CA VAL A 3 -5.13 -11.87 -3.79
C VAL A 3 -3.72 -11.92 -3.19
N TYR A 4 -2.73 -11.74 -4.03
CA TYR A 4 -1.32 -11.67 -3.64
C TYR A 4 -0.94 -10.22 -3.52
N LEU A 5 -0.56 -9.79 -2.32
CA LEU A 5 -0.18 -8.41 -2.05
C LEU A 5 1.31 -8.30 -1.81
N VAL A 6 1.95 -7.43 -2.55
CA VAL A 6 3.39 -7.19 -2.47
C VAL A 6 3.62 -5.74 -2.07
N ARG A 7 4.26 -5.55 -0.92
CA ARG A 7 4.69 -4.22 -0.47
C ARG A 7 5.95 -3.79 -1.23
N HIS A 8 6.05 -2.50 -1.54
CA HIS A 8 7.26 -1.92 -2.13
C HIS A 8 8.50 -2.14 -1.23
N THR A 9 9.68 -1.99 -1.82
CA THR A 9 10.97 -2.07 -1.12
C THR A 9 11.24 -0.80 -0.32
N SER A 10 12.37 -0.75 0.38
CA SER A 10 12.75 0.39 1.23
C SER A 10 12.85 1.70 0.44
N VAL A 11 12.43 2.77 1.09
CA VAL A 11 12.44 4.13 0.52
C VAL A 11 13.51 4.99 1.17
N ASP A 12 14.03 5.96 0.40
CA ASP A 12 15.04 6.90 0.88
C ASP A 12 14.36 8.14 1.47
N VAL A 13 13.81 7.94 2.68
CA VAL A 13 13.15 8.98 3.48
C VAL A 13 13.74 8.95 4.89
N PRO A 14 14.14 10.09 5.46
CA PRO A 14 14.63 10.13 6.84
C PRO A 14 13.61 9.55 7.83
N GLY A 15 14.09 8.84 8.85
CA GLY A 15 13.24 8.36 9.93
C GLY A 15 12.47 9.50 10.59
N GLY A 16 11.21 9.26 10.96
CA GLY A 16 10.35 10.26 11.58
C GLY A 16 9.67 11.22 10.63
N VAL A 17 9.91 11.11 9.32
CA VAL A 17 9.20 11.90 8.30
C VAL A 17 7.89 11.21 7.93
N CYS A 18 6.80 11.99 7.95
CA CYS A 18 5.48 11.54 7.52
C CYS A 18 5.43 11.47 5.99
N TYR A 19 5.07 10.32 5.44
CA TYR A 19 4.79 10.19 4.02
C TYR A 19 3.75 9.12 3.76
N GLY A 20 2.94 9.32 2.75
CA GLY A 20 1.93 8.36 2.28
C GLY A 20 1.84 8.40 0.77
N GLN A 21 1.17 9.39 0.21
CA GLN A 21 1.02 9.53 -1.24
C GLN A 21 2.13 10.34 -1.92
N SER A 22 3.04 10.94 -1.15
CA SER A 22 4.23 11.56 -1.75
C SER A 22 5.03 10.51 -2.51
N ASP A 23 5.48 10.85 -3.71
CA ASP A 23 6.26 9.94 -4.56
C ASP A 23 7.75 10.00 -4.18
N VAL A 24 8.09 9.25 -3.13
CA VAL A 24 9.42 9.24 -2.53
C VAL A 24 10.37 8.30 -3.27
N PRO A 25 11.68 8.58 -3.29
CA PRO A 25 12.65 7.74 -3.98
C PRO A 25 12.91 6.42 -3.26
N LEU A 26 13.34 5.43 -4.02
CA LEU A 26 13.81 4.15 -3.50
C LEU A 26 15.23 4.27 -2.96
N LYS A 27 15.57 3.44 -1.97
CA LYS A 27 16.95 3.30 -1.51
C LYS A 27 17.85 2.67 -2.56
N GLU A 28 19.15 2.89 -2.43
CA GLU A 28 20.19 2.26 -3.27
C GLU A 28 20.17 0.74 -3.22
N THR A 29 19.61 0.16 -2.16
CA THR A 29 19.43 -1.29 -1.98
C THR A 29 18.30 -1.88 -2.79
N PHE A 30 17.61 -1.09 -3.60
CA PHE A 30 16.49 -1.55 -4.42
C PHE A 30 16.81 -2.80 -5.27
N PRO A 31 17.95 -2.88 -6.00
CA PRO A 31 18.21 -4.06 -6.82
C PRO A 31 18.27 -5.36 -5.99
N GLN A 32 18.89 -5.35 -4.84
CA GLN A 32 19.01 -6.52 -3.96
C GLN A 32 17.66 -6.88 -3.32
N GLU A 33 16.94 -5.88 -2.83
CA GLU A 33 15.60 -6.08 -2.25
C GLU A 33 14.62 -6.57 -3.31
N GLY A 34 14.68 -6.00 -4.51
CA GLY A 34 13.84 -6.40 -5.65
C GLY A 34 14.07 -7.86 -6.07
N GLU A 35 15.34 -8.31 -6.09
CA GLU A 35 15.66 -9.72 -6.35
C GLU A 35 15.04 -10.63 -5.29
N GLY A 36 15.08 -10.24 -4.02
CA GLY A 36 14.45 -11.00 -2.93
C GLY A 36 12.94 -11.11 -3.10
N VAL A 37 12.27 -10.03 -3.48
CA VAL A 37 10.83 -10.03 -3.77
C VAL A 37 10.53 -10.94 -4.96
N LYS A 38 11.29 -10.82 -6.04
CA LYS A 38 11.12 -11.62 -7.24
C LYS A 38 11.27 -13.11 -6.94
N ALA A 39 12.25 -13.50 -6.12
CA ALA A 39 12.46 -14.87 -5.71
C ALA A 39 11.25 -15.42 -4.92
N LYS A 40 10.73 -14.64 -3.96
CA LYS A 40 9.53 -15.02 -3.21
C LYS A 40 8.31 -15.17 -4.11
N LEU A 41 8.12 -14.28 -5.07
CA LEU A 41 7.03 -14.38 -6.04
C LEU A 41 7.16 -15.63 -6.91
N ASN A 42 8.37 -15.99 -7.34
CA ASN A 42 8.61 -17.19 -8.11
C ASN A 42 8.29 -18.47 -7.31
N ASP A 43 8.54 -18.45 -5.99
CA ASP A 43 8.20 -19.57 -5.12
C ASP A 43 6.68 -19.68 -4.90
N LEU A 44 5.99 -18.55 -4.67
CA LEU A 44 4.54 -18.51 -4.44
C LEU A 44 3.74 -18.73 -5.73
N LEU A 45 4.24 -18.22 -6.85
CA LEU A 45 3.60 -18.24 -8.16
C LEU A 45 4.60 -18.73 -9.20
N PRO A 46 4.92 -20.04 -9.21
CA PRO A 46 5.84 -20.60 -10.19
C PRO A 46 5.36 -20.40 -11.63
N ASP A 47 4.04 -20.50 -11.84
CA ASP A 47 3.39 -20.25 -13.12
C ASP A 47 2.56 -18.97 -13.02
N LYS A 48 3.08 -17.88 -13.57
CA LYS A 48 2.43 -16.57 -13.55
C LYS A 48 1.29 -16.45 -14.57
N SER A 49 1.16 -17.42 -15.47
CA SER A 49 0.06 -17.45 -16.45
C SER A 49 -1.30 -17.70 -15.81
N ILE A 50 -1.34 -18.17 -14.57
CA ILE A 50 -2.57 -18.39 -13.81
C ILE A 50 -3.19 -17.07 -13.27
N LEU A 51 -2.45 -15.97 -13.30
CA LEU A 51 -2.96 -14.68 -12.84
C LEU A 51 -3.98 -14.13 -13.82
N ASP A 52 -5.15 -13.77 -13.31
CA ASP A 52 -6.21 -13.12 -14.10
C ASP A 52 -5.93 -11.65 -14.31
N ALA A 53 -5.24 -11.01 -13.38
CA ALA A 53 -4.89 -9.60 -13.47
C ALA A 53 -3.71 -9.25 -12.56
N VAL A 54 -2.98 -8.21 -12.92
CA VAL A 54 -1.92 -7.61 -12.12
C VAL A 54 -2.15 -6.11 -12.01
N TYR A 55 -2.16 -5.62 -10.79
CA TYR A 55 -2.37 -4.20 -10.47
C TYR A 55 -1.16 -3.65 -9.72
N THR A 56 -0.96 -2.35 -9.83
CA THR A 56 0.04 -1.63 -9.04
C THR A 56 -0.52 -0.30 -8.57
N SER A 57 -0.14 0.11 -7.36
CA SER A 57 -0.28 1.50 -6.98
C SER A 57 0.43 2.39 -8.01
N PRO A 58 -0.11 3.57 -8.36
CA PRO A 58 0.56 4.49 -9.30
C PRO A 58 1.87 5.08 -8.78
N LEU A 59 2.15 4.99 -7.47
CA LEU A 59 3.37 5.55 -6.89
C LEU A 59 4.61 4.79 -7.37
N SER A 60 5.69 5.52 -7.66
CA SER A 60 6.86 4.96 -8.36
C SER A 60 7.53 3.82 -7.61
N ARG A 61 7.53 3.84 -6.29
CA ARG A 61 8.07 2.74 -5.47
C ARG A 61 7.36 1.40 -5.72
N CYS A 62 6.10 1.44 -6.13
CA CYS A 62 5.32 0.26 -6.50
C CYS A 62 5.47 -0.08 -7.98
N THR A 63 5.35 0.90 -8.88
CA THR A 63 5.46 0.67 -10.33
C THR A 63 6.84 0.15 -10.72
N ARG A 64 7.89 0.66 -10.10
CA ARG A 64 9.26 0.19 -10.34
C ARG A 64 9.48 -1.23 -9.88
N LEU A 65 8.91 -1.62 -8.73
CA LEU A 65 8.99 -3.00 -8.27
C LEU A 65 8.19 -3.94 -9.18
N ALA A 66 7.00 -3.54 -9.61
CA ALA A 66 6.20 -4.31 -10.56
C ALA A 66 6.98 -4.55 -11.85
N GLU A 67 7.58 -3.52 -12.44
CA GLU A 67 8.41 -3.62 -13.63
C GLU A 67 9.61 -4.56 -13.41
N PHE A 68 10.31 -4.40 -12.29
CA PHE A 68 11.45 -5.24 -11.94
C PHE A 68 11.07 -6.72 -11.84
N CYS A 69 9.88 -7.02 -11.35
CA CYS A 69 9.35 -8.38 -11.24
C CYS A 69 8.76 -8.92 -12.56
N GLY A 70 8.84 -8.17 -13.65
CA GLY A 70 8.36 -8.59 -14.97
C GLY A 70 6.93 -8.18 -15.29
N PHE A 71 6.34 -7.24 -14.54
CA PHE A 71 4.96 -6.78 -14.71
C PHE A 71 4.89 -5.29 -15.07
N ALA A 72 5.66 -4.89 -16.09
CA ALA A 72 5.66 -3.50 -16.57
C ALA A 72 4.28 -3.00 -17.03
N ASP A 73 3.41 -3.93 -17.47
CA ASP A 73 2.06 -3.64 -17.94
C ASP A 73 1.00 -3.70 -16.83
N ALA A 74 1.40 -3.83 -15.57
CA ALA A 74 0.47 -3.83 -14.44
C ALA A 74 -0.46 -2.60 -14.50
N VAL A 75 -1.75 -2.84 -14.30
CA VAL A 75 -2.76 -1.77 -14.32
C VAL A 75 -2.56 -0.87 -13.11
N ARG A 76 -2.42 0.43 -13.34
CA ARG A 76 -2.34 1.42 -12.26
C ARG A 76 -3.70 1.64 -11.64
N GLU A 77 -3.80 1.34 -10.34
CA GLU A 77 -5.05 1.41 -9.59
C GLU A 77 -4.90 2.39 -8.41
N PRO A 78 -5.46 3.61 -8.51
CA PRO A 78 -5.33 4.62 -7.46
C PRO A 78 -5.93 4.21 -6.11
N ARG A 79 -6.90 3.30 -6.08
CA ARG A 79 -7.54 2.85 -4.83
C ARG A 79 -6.62 2.02 -3.95
N ILE A 80 -5.48 1.54 -4.46
CA ILE A 80 -4.48 0.86 -3.66
C ILE A 80 -3.23 1.70 -3.37
N MET A 81 -3.34 3.02 -3.47
CA MET A 81 -2.33 3.95 -2.98
C MET A 81 -2.25 3.92 -1.45
N GLU A 82 -1.11 4.35 -0.91
CA GLU A 82 -0.97 4.56 0.54
C GLU A 82 -1.89 5.69 1.00
N ILE A 83 -2.12 5.77 2.30
CA ILE A 83 -2.93 6.83 2.90
C ILE A 83 -2.38 8.21 2.53
N ASN A 84 -3.28 9.16 2.25
CA ASN A 84 -2.92 10.55 2.00
C ASN A 84 -2.83 11.31 3.33
N PHE A 85 -1.63 11.74 3.70
CA PHE A 85 -1.42 12.56 4.91
C PHE A 85 -1.62 14.05 4.68
N GLY A 86 -2.07 14.46 3.49
CA GLY A 86 -2.42 15.86 3.22
C GLY A 86 -1.29 16.83 3.50
N GLU A 87 -1.57 17.83 4.33
CA GLU A 87 -0.60 18.89 4.68
C GLU A 87 0.57 18.38 5.51
N TRP A 88 0.49 17.19 6.10
CA TRP A 88 1.57 16.60 6.90
C TRP A 88 2.62 15.88 6.05
N GLU A 89 2.32 15.65 4.77
CA GLU A 89 3.24 14.95 3.86
C GLU A 89 4.63 15.60 3.84
N MET A 90 5.67 14.77 4.00
CA MET A 90 7.09 15.13 3.96
C MET A 90 7.53 16.06 5.09
N GLN A 91 6.77 16.16 6.17
CA GLN A 91 7.19 16.85 7.38
C GLN A 91 7.66 15.85 8.44
N ASP A 92 8.64 16.26 9.24
CA ASP A 92 9.00 15.51 10.43
C ASP A 92 7.84 15.59 11.43
N TYR A 93 7.41 14.45 11.98
CA TYR A 93 6.30 14.40 12.94
C TYR A 93 6.52 15.35 14.13
N ASN A 94 7.76 15.53 14.58
CA ASN A 94 8.08 16.43 15.68
C ASN A 94 7.98 17.91 15.29
N SER A 95 7.95 18.22 14.00
CA SER A 95 7.86 19.59 13.48
C SER A 95 6.43 20.01 13.10
N ILE A 96 5.50 19.04 13.06
CA ILE A 96 4.10 19.34 12.72
C ILE A 96 3.43 20.03 13.91
N GLN A 97 2.98 21.28 13.68
CA GLN A 97 2.33 22.11 14.71
C GLN A 97 0.80 22.11 14.61
N ASP A 98 0.23 21.30 13.74
CA ASP A 98 -1.20 21.17 13.55
C ASP A 98 -1.84 20.51 14.79
N PRO A 99 -2.79 21.15 15.48
CA PRO A 99 -3.47 20.55 16.62
C PRO A 99 -4.19 19.25 16.30
N ARG A 100 -4.60 19.04 15.06
CA ARG A 100 -5.26 17.82 14.61
C ARG A 100 -4.34 16.58 14.70
N LEU A 101 -3.03 16.79 14.71
CA LEU A 101 -2.10 15.67 14.86
C LEU A 101 -2.31 14.91 16.18
N GLN A 102 -2.59 15.63 17.28
CA GLN A 102 -2.88 15.00 18.56
C GLN A 102 -4.19 14.22 18.51
N GLU A 103 -5.22 14.77 17.91
CA GLU A 103 -6.50 14.08 17.70
C GLU A 103 -6.30 12.80 16.88
N TRP A 104 -5.45 12.86 15.85
CA TRP A 104 -5.12 11.73 15.01
C TRP A 104 -4.37 10.64 15.78
N TYR A 105 -3.45 10.97 16.65
CA TYR A 105 -2.78 9.98 17.50
C TYR A 105 -3.77 9.27 18.43
N GLU A 106 -4.81 9.93 18.85
CA GLU A 106 -5.84 9.36 19.72
C GLU A 106 -6.83 8.47 18.97
N ASP A 107 -7.16 8.83 17.74
CA ASP A 107 -8.12 8.09 16.89
C ASP A 107 -7.81 8.24 15.40
N TYR A 108 -6.75 7.67 14.95
CA TYR A 108 -6.40 7.77 13.53
C TYR A 108 -7.22 6.84 12.61
N LEU A 109 -8.05 5.97 13.17
CA LEU A 109 -9.04 5.23 12.38
C LEU A 109 -10.04 6.18 11.74
N HIS A 110 -10.48 7.20 12.47
CA HIS A 110 -11.58 8.08 12.06
C HIS A 110 -11.13 9.51 11.80
N VAL A 111 -10.06 9.98 12.44
CA VAL A 111 -9.57 11.36 12.25
C VAL A 111 -8.75 11.44 10.96
N ARG A 112 -9.11 12.40 10.11
CA ARG A 112 -8.37 12.69 8.88
C ARG A 112 -7.16 13.55 9.17
N ALA A 113 -6.06 13.25 8.50
CA ALA A 113 -4.97 14.22 8.38
C ALA A 113 -5.51 15.48 7.70
N THR A 114 -5.06 16.65 8.12
CA THR A 114 -5.51 17.92 7.55
C THR A 114 -5.25 17.94 6.03
N GLY A 115 -6.32 18.08 5.26
CA GLY A 115 -6.24 18.02 3.79
C GLY A 115 -6.03 16.63 3.21
N GLY A 116 -6.14 15.58 4.03
CA GLY A 116 -5.89 14.20 3.62
C GLY A 116 -6.97 13.22 4.05
N GLU A 117 -6.54 12.00 4.32
CA GLU A 117 -7.40 10.86 4.62
C GLU A 117 -7.27 10.41 6.08
N SER A 118 -8.33 9.74 6.58
CA SER A 118 -8.27 8.84 7.72
C SER A 118 -7.96 7.42 7.24
N PHE A 119 -7.64 6.51 8.17
CA PHE A 119 -7.52 5.09 7.83
C PHE A 119 -8.85 4.53 7.27
N GLU A 120 -9.98 4.95 7.81
CA GLU A 120 -11.31 4.54 7.32
C GLU A 120 -11.50 4.91 5.85
N ASP A 121 -11.04 6.10 5.43
CA ASP A 121 -11.09 6.51 4.02
C ASP A 121 -10.29 5.55 3.13
N GLN A 122 -9.06 5.23 3.55
CA GLN A 122 -8.23 4.25 2.84
C GLN A 122 -8.90 2.87 2.80
N PHE A 123 -9.42 2.41 3.94
CA PHE A 123 -10.11 1.13 4.05
C PHE A 123 -11.30 1.04 3.09
N ASN A 124 -12.09 2.09 2.99
CA ASN A 124 -13.27 2.13 2.13
C ASN A 124 -12.89 2.02 0.65
N ARG A 125 -11.84 2.73 0.20
CA ARG A 125 -11.42 2.64 -1.21
C ARG A 125 -10.76 1.31 -1.56
N VAL A 126 -9.98 0.74 -0.64
CA VAL A 126 -9.40 -0.61 -0.83
C VAL A 126 -10.50 -1.67 -0.86
N SER A 127 -11.49 -1.58 0.03
CA SER A 127 -12.64 -2.48 0.05
C SER A 127 -13.43 -2.43 -1.25
N ALA A 128 -13.70 -1.23 -1.77
CA ALA A 128 -14.41 -1.04 -3.02
C ALA A 128 -13.68 -1.71 -4.19
N PHE A 129 -12.37 -1.57 -4.25
CA PHE A 129 -11.54 -2.22 -5.27
C PHE A 129 -11.62 -3.74 -5.18
N LEU A 130 -11.43 -4.31 -3.99
CA LEU A 130 -11.46 -5.77 -3.81
C LEU A 130 -12.85 -6.35 -4.08
N GLN A 131 -13.91 -5.66 -3.71
CA GLN A 131 -15.30 -6.07 -4.02
C GLN A 131 -15.55 -6.07 -5.53
N GLU A 132 -15.08 -5.07 -6.25
CA GLU A 132 -15.19 -4.98 -7.71
C GLU A 132 -14.48 -6.16 -8.40
N ILE A 133 -13.26 -6.48 -7.97
CA ILE A 133 -12.51 -7.62 -8.51
C ILE A 133 -13.24 -8.91 -8.24
N LYS A 134 -13.73 -9.11 -7.03
CA LYS A 134 -14.50 -10.30 -6.66
C LYS A 134 -15.75 -10.44 -7.53
N ALA A 135 -16.49 -9.35 -7.74
CA ALA A 135 -17.69 -9.34 -8.58
C ALA A 135 -17.38 -9.60 -10.06
N SER A 136 -16.16 -9.29 -10.52
CA SER A 136 -15.73 -9.54 -11.91
C SER A 136 -15.47 -11.02 -12.23
N GLY A 137 -15.46 -11.89 -11.22
CA GLY A 137 -15.19 -13.32 -11.38
C GLY A 137 -13.71 -13.69 -11.46
N LYS A 138 -12.79 -12.74 -11.29
CA LYS A 138 -11.36 -13.04 -11.25
C LYS A 138 -11.04 -13.91 -10.03
N SER A 139 -10.18 -14.92 -10.22
CA SER A 139 -9.84 -15.87 -9.16
C SER A 139 -8.45 -15.64 -8.56
N LYS A 140 -7.48 -15.15 -9.33
CA LYS A 140 -6.11 -14.91 -8.89
C LYS A 140 -5.60 -13.56 -9.37
N VAL A 141 -5.25 -12.70 -8.42
CA VAL A 141 -4.86 -11.31 -8.69
C VAL A 141 -3.60 -10.96 -7.90
N LEU A 142 -2.68 -10.26 -8.53
CA LEU A 142 -1.44 -9.75 -7.92
C LEU A 142 -1.51 -8.22 -7.84
N CYS A 143 -1.16 -7.67 -6.68
CA CYS A 143 -1.15 -6.21 -6.46
C CYS A 143 0.17 -5.78 -5.81
N PHE A 144 0.83 -4.79 -6.42
CA PHE A 144 1.98 -4.10 -5.83
C PHE A 144 1.49 -2.85 -5.12
N CYS A 145 1.68 -2.77 -3.81
CA CYS A 145 1.03 -1.76 -2.98
C CYS A 145 1.83 -1.39 -1.73
N HIS A 146 1.15 -0.98 -0.68
CA HIS A 146 1.71 -0.34 0.50
C HIS A 146 1.29 -1.06 1.78
N GLY A 147 2.01 -0.76 2.88
CA GLY A 147 1.74 -1.37 4.18
C GLY A 147 0.31 -1.14 4.68
N GLY A 148 -0.24 0.06 4.49
CA GLY A 148 -1.63 0.36 4.86
C GLY A 148 -2.64 -0.47 4.10
N VAL A 149 -2.38 -0.75 2.82
CA VAL A 149 -3.23 -1.60 1.99
C VAL A 149 -3.19 -3.06 2.47
N LEU A 150 -2.03 -3.56 2.86
CA LEU A 150 -1.91 -4.90 3.45
C LEU A 150 -2.72 -5.02 4.74
N ILE A 151 -2.70 -3.99 5.58
CA ILE A 151 -3.49 -3.95 6.81
C ILE A 151 -4.98 -3.99 6.48
N CYS A 152 -5.45 -3.17 5.53
CA CYS A 152 -6.84 -3.19 5.07
C CYS A 152 -7.26 -4.59 4.62
N ALA A 153 -6.44 -5.24 3.82
CA ALA A 153 -6.72 -6.58 3.31
C ALA A 153 -6.80 -7.62 4.43
N LYS A 154 -5.93 -7.54 5.43
CA LYS A 154 -5.99 -8.42 6.61
C LYS A 154 -7.28 -8.24 7.40
N ILE A 155 -7.76 -7.01 7.56
CA ILE A 155 -9.04 -6.73 8.22
C ILE A 155 -10.20 -7.29 7.39
N ILE A 156 -10.21 -7.03 6.08
CA ILE A 156 -11.25 -7.50 5.16
C ILE A 156 -11.34 -9.03 5.15
N SER A 157 -10.20 -9.72 5.21
CA SER A 157 -10.15 -11.19 5.26
C SER A 157 -10.54 -11.78 6.61
N GLY A 158 -10.70 -10.95 7.64
CA GLY A 158 -10.97 -11.40 9.00
C GLY A 158 -9.75 -11.93 9.77
N ALA A 159 -8.53 -11.74 9.21
CA ALA A 159 -7.31 -12.20 9.85
C ALA A 159 -6.96 -11.38 11.11
N ILE A 160 -7.31 -10.11 11.12
CA ILE A 160 -7.14 -9.21 12.27
C ILE A 160 -8.35 -8.27 12.38
N THR A 161 -8.58 -7.74 13.59
CA THR A 161 -9.55 -6.66 13.80
C THR A 161 -8.90 -5.29 13.56
N PRO A 162 -9.70 -4.23 13.32
CA PRO A 162 -9.14 -2.87 13.23
C PRO A 162 -8.36 -2.45 14.47
N GLN A 163 -8.78 -2.89 15.64
CA GLN A 163 -8.08 -2.58 16.91
C GLN A 163 -6.73 -3.29 17.01
N GLU A 164 -6.64 -4.54 16.55
CA GLU A 164 -5.39 -5.31 16.54
C GLU A 164 -4.38 -4.77 15.53
N ALA A 165 -4.85 -4.15 14.46
CA ALA A 165 -3.98 -3.61 13.42
C ALA A 165 -3.00 -2.56 13.95
N PHE A 166 -3.33 -1.93 15.07
CA PHE A 166 -2.65 -0.76 15.59
C PHE A 166 -2.31 -0.85 17.09
N SER A 167 -2.36 -2.06 17.61
CA SER A 167 -1.92 -2.33 18.98
C SER A 167 -0.41 -2.55 19.07
#